data_55ccdad647fe5c9fdc2b7764c81c21a0
#
_entry.id   55ccdad647fe5c9fdc2b7764c81c21a0
#
_cell.length_a   1.000
_cell.length_b   1.000
_cell.length_c   1.000
_cell.angle_alpha   90.00
_cell.angle_beta   90.00
_cell.angle_gamma   90.00
#
_symmetry.space_group_name_H-M   'P 1'
#
loop_
_entity.id
_entity.type
_entity.pdbx_description
1 polymer ?
#
loop_
_entity_poly.entity_id
_entity_poly.type
_entity_poly.pdbx_seq_one_letter_code
_entity_poly.pdbx_strand_id
1 'polypeptide(L)'
;QSKSKEDQIRDHFQDLSDSCDPAKQHDGRISASENKGEITGSTNLGGIVGSVGIEIDFDPDGDTTKVGNYSLDFHYQTRALLTGCTNSGAVTGRNDYAGGITGQAYIGQITGCQSYGAVSTDGSYVGGIAGRSDSSVRLSWAKCTLSGEDYVGGIAGYGKTLSDCRSLVTVD
;
A
#
# COMPACT_ATOMS: atom_id res chain seq x y z
N GLN A 1 15.79 -7.33 -22.06
CA GLN A 1 16.02 -7.22 -20.60
C GLN A 1 15.24 -8.34 -19.94
N SER A 2 15.91 -9.19 -19.14
CA SER A 2 15.21 -10.19 -18.33
C SER A 2 14.36 -9.47 -17.27
N LYS A 3 13.12 -9.93 -17.05
CA LYS A 3 12.26 -9.42 -15.97
C LYS A 3 12.93 -9.65 -14.61
N SER A 4 12.71 -8.74 -13.67
CA SER A 4 13.13 -8.94 -12.29
C SER A 4 12.34 -10.12 -11.66
N LYS A 5 12.86 -10.73 -10.59
CA LYS A 5 12.12 -11.78 -9.86
C LYS A 5 10.75 -11.28 -9.37
N GLU A 6 10.69 -10.04 -8.92
CA GLU A 6 9.44 -9.39 -8.48
C GLU A 6 8.43 -9.24 -9.62
N ASP A 7 8.88 -8.87 -10.84
CA ASP A 7 8.00 -8.77 -11.98
C ASP A 7 7.49 -10.14 -12.43
N GLN A 8 8.32 -11.17 -12.35
CA GLN A 8 7.92 -12.56 -12.65
C GLN A 8 6.86 -13.02 -11.65
N ILE A 9 7.05 -12.80 -10.35
CA ILE A 9 6.08 -13.15 -9.32
C ILE A 9 4.75 -12.43 -9.56
N ARG A 10 4.79 -11.14 -9.87
CA ARG A 10 3.56 -10.36 -10.16
C ARG A 10 2.78 -10.88 -11.35
N ASP A 11 3.43 -11.41 -12.36
CA ASP A 11 2.76 -11.97 -13.54
C ASP A 11 1.89 -13.20 -13.20
N HIS A 12 2.19 -13.91 -12.10
CA HIS A 12 1.41 -15.06 -11.64
C HIS A 12 0.24 -14.69 -10.71
N PHE A 13 0.13 -13.43 -10.31
CA PHE A 13 -0.93 -12.96 -9.43
C PHE A 13 -1.88 -12.01 -10.13
N GLN A 14 -3.17 -12.25 -9.97
CA GLN A 14 -4.22 -11.32 -10.36
C GLN A 14 -4.78 -10.63 -9.13
N ASP A 15 -4.56 -9.33 -9.01
CA ASP A 15 -5.18 -8.52 -7.95
C ASP A 15 -6.65 -8.25 -8.27
N LEU A 16 -7.55 -8.79 -7.45
CA LEU A 16 -8.99 -8.62 -7.56
C LEU A 16 -9.56 -7.60 -6.55
N SER A 17 -8.70 -6.86 -5.86
CA SER A 17 -9.11 -5.95 -4.78
C SER A 17 -10.12 -4.89 -5.24
N ASP A 18 -9.94 -4.35 -6.44
CA ASP A 18 -10.81 -3.30 -6.99
C ASP A 18 -12.22 -3.80 -7.37
N SER A 19 -12.35 -5.09 -7.63
CA SER A 19 -13.63 -5.73 -7.98
C SER A 19 -14.42 -6.24 -6.76
N CYS A 20 -13.81 -6.19 -5.57
CA CYS A 20 -14.41 -6.66 -4.34
C CYS A 20 -15.36 -5.61 -3.73
N ASP A 21 -16.47 -6.09 -3.17
CA ASP A 21 -17.27 -5.31 -2.23
C ASP A 21 -16.60 -5.32 -0.85
N PRO A 22 -16.06 -4.18 -0.39
CA PRO A 22 -15.33 -4.12 0.89
C PRO A 22 -16.19 -4.59 2.09
N ALA A 23 -17.52 -4.50 1.99
CA ALA A 23 -18.39 -4.93 3.07
C ALA A 23 -18.54 -6.46 3.17
N LYS A 24 -18.29 -7.17 2.07
CA LYS A 24 -18.47 -8.63 1.99
C LYS A 24 -17.17 -9.43 2.03
N GLN A 25 -16.04 -8.75 1.85
CA GLN A 25 -14.74 -9.40 1.86
C GLN A 25 -14.24 -9.58 3.30
N HIS A 26 -13.89 -10.80 3.69
CA HIS A 26 -13.38 -11.13 5.02
C HIS A 26 -11.88 -11.42 5.03
N ASP A 27 -11.37 -12.14 4.03
CA ASP A 27 -9.96 -12.49 3.93
C ASP A 27 -9.13 -11.37 3.27
N GLY A 28 -7.87 -11.23 3.68
CA GLY A 28 -6.97 -10.19 3.18
C GLY A 28 -7.43 -8.76 3.53
N ARG A 29 -8.14 -8.59 4.64
CA ARG A 29 -8.75 -7.32 5.02
C ARG A 29 -8.22 -6.79 6.35
N ILE A 30 -7.86 -5.51 6.36
CA ILE A 30 -7.68 -4.70 7.57
C ILE A 30 -8.78 -3.65 7.59
N SER A 31 -9.57 -3.61 8.65
CA SER A 31 -10.70 -2.70 8.73
C SER A 31 -10.85 -2.05 10.09
N ALA A 32 -11.36 -0.82 10.08
CA ALA A 32 -11.71 -0.06 11.28
C ALA A 32 -10.60 -0.06 12.36
N SER A 33 -9.35 -0.09 11.90
CA SER A 33 -8.17 -0.09 12.78
C SER A 33 -7.71 1.33 13.05
N GLU A 34 -7.28 1.60 14.26
CA GLU A 34 -6.86 2.92 14.68
C GLU A 34 -5.45 2.88 15.25
N ASN A 35 -4.59 3.82 14.83
CA ASN A 35 -3.30 4.10 15.45
C ASN A 35 -3.30 5.51 16.05
N LYS A 36 -2.85 5.60 17.31
CA LYS A 36 -2.62 6.87 18.02
C LYS A 36 -1.18 7.06 18.47
N GLY A 37 -0.37 6.00 18.34
CA GLY A 37 1.03 6.00 18.72
C GLY A 37 1.94 6.49 17.60
N GLU A 38 3.12 6.96 17.96
CA GLU A 38 4.15 7.32 17.01
C GLU A 38 4.76 6.07 16.37
N ILE A 39 5.01 6.14 15.07
CA ILE A 39 5.72 5.12 14.30
C ILE A 39 7.05 5.69 13.84
N THR A 40 8.14 5.05 14.20
CA THR A 40 9.49 5.44 13.78
C THR A 40 10.20 4.23 13.18
N GLY A 41 10.86 4.43 12.05
CA GLY A 41 11.57 3.33 11.40
C GLY A 41 12.44 3.78 10.22
N SER A 42 12.78 2.86 9.34
CA SER A 42 13.68 3.11 8.22
C SER A 42 12.91 3.29 6.91
N THR A 43 12.23 2.28 6.44
CA THR A 43 11.61 2.23 5.10
C THR A 43 10.21 1.62 5.20
N ASN A 44 9.32 1.96 4.27
CA ASN A 44 7.95 1.44 4.18
C ASN A 44 7.15 1.66 5.46
N LEU A 45 7.01 2.90 5.87
CA LEU A 45 6.33 3.26 7.11
C LEU A 45 4.89 3.67 6.87
N GLY A 46 3.99 3.06 7.60
CA GLY A 46 2.58 3.44 7.61
C GLY A 46 2.01 3.41 9.03
N GLY A 47 1.09 4.31 9.31
CA GLY A 47 0.43 4.34 10.61
C GLY A 47 -0.38 3.08 10.91
N ILE A 48 -0.80 2.32 9.90
CA ILE A 48 -1.55 1.07 10.03
C ILE A 48 -0.76 -0.11 9.46
N VAL A 49 -0.17 0.04 8.27
CA VAL A 49 0.54 -1.05 7.56
C VAL A 49 1.79 -0.50 6.90
N GLY A 50 2.93 -1.13 7.10
CA GLY A 50 4.17 -0.76 6.44
C GLY A 50 4.11 -1.01 4.92
N SER A 51 3.76 -2.23 4.53
CA SER A 51 3.66 -2.61 3.12
C SER A 51 2.52 -3.58 2.86
N VAL A 52 1.86 -3.42 1.72
CA VAL A 52 0.83 -4.33 1.21
C VAL A 52 1.33 -4.90 -0.12
N GLY A 53 1.56 -6.19 -0.17
CA GLY A 53 2.18 -6.83 -1.32
C GLY A 53 1.93 -8.33 -1.39
N ILE A 54 2.53 -8.95 -2.39
CA ILE A 54 2.58 -10.39 -2.58
C ILE A 54 3.81 -10.92 -1.85
N GLU A 55 3.77 -12.16 -1.39
CA GLU A 55 4.91 -12.82 -0.77
C GLU A 55 6.10 -12.90 -1.74
N ILE A 56 7.26 -12.41 -1.29
CA ILE A 56 8.46 -12.31 -2.15
C ILE A 56 9.15 -13.67 -2.30
N ASP A 57 8.92 -14.60 -1.38
CA ASP A 57 9.55 -15.94 -1.38
C ASP A 57 8.84 -16.95 -2.29
N PHE A 58 7.71 -16.56 -2.89
CA PHE A 58 7.03 -17.39 -3.90
C PHE A 58 7.98 -17.70 -5.07
N ASP A 59 8.14 -18.98 -5.36
CA ASP A 59 8.93 -19.48 -6.49
C ASP A 59 8.02 -20.08 -7.58
N PRO A 60 7.69 -19.31 -8.63
CA PRO A 60 6.80 -19.79 -9.69
C PRO A 60 7.31 -21.06 -10.36
N ASP A 61 8.64 -21.21 -10.49
CA ASP A 61 9.25 -22.36 -11.14
C ASP A 61 9.26 -23.61 -10.24
N GLY A 62 9.38 -23.41 -8.92
CA GLY A 62 9.31 -24.47 -7.92
C GLY A 62 7.89 -24.91 -7.60
N ASP A 63 6.94 -24.01 -7.70
CA ASP A 63 5.52 -24.23 -7.36
C ASP A 63 4.68 -24.69 -8.57
N THR A 64 5.29 -24.86 -9.75
CA THR A 64 4.58 -25.40 -10.91
C THR A 64 4.45 -26.93 -10.83
N THR A 65 3.23 -27.43 -11.00
CA THR A 65 2.97 -28.87 -11.10
C THR A 65 3.08 -29.33 -12.55
N LYS A 66 3.97 -30.28 -12.80
CA LYS A 66 4.07 -30.93 -14.11
C LYS A 66 3.17 -32.15 -14.16
N VAL A 67 2.29 -32.19 -15.16
CA VAL A 67 1.44 -33.36 -15.44
C VAL A 67 1.82 -33.88 -16.84
N GLY A 68 2.57 -34.95 -16.88
CA GLY A 68 3.12 -35.51 -18.13
C GLY A 68 4.11 -34.52 -18.76
N ASN A 69 3.89 -34.19 -20.04
CA ASN A 69 4.72 -33.23 -20.78
C ASN A 69 4.19 -31.77 -20.72
N TYR A 70 3.12 -31.52 -19.93
CA TYR A 70 2.52 -30.20 -19.80
C TYR A 70 2.96 -29.55 -18.49
N SER A 71 3.40 -28.32 -18.57
CA SER A 71 3.55 -27.45 -17.41
C SER A 71 2.21 -26.76 -17.15
N LEU A 72 1.66 -26.94 -15.95
CA LEU A 72 0.49 -26.19 -15.50
C LEU A 72 0.99 -24.90 -14.84
N ASP A 73 0.68 -23.80 -15.48
CA ASP A 73 0.96 -22.48 -14.96
C ASP A 73 -0.21 -22.05 -14.08
N PHE A 74 0.03 -21.85 -12.78
CA PHE A 74 -1.00 -21.45 -11.86
C PHE A 74 -1.05 -19.94 -11.73
N HIS A 75 -2.21 -19.35 -12.02
CA HIS A 75 -2.49 -17.95 -11.71
C HIS A 75 -3.22 -17.86 -10.37
N TYR A 76 -2.61 -17.19 -9.42
CA TYR A 76 -3.18 -16.95 -8.11
C TYR A 76 -4.02 -15.68 -8.10
N GLN A 77 -5.17 -15.72 -7.46
CA GLN A 77 -6.00 -14.55 -7.22
C GLN A 77 -5.72 -14.03 -5.81
N THR A 78 -5.43 -12.76 -5.70
CA THR A 78 -5.18 -12.12 -4.42
C THR A 78 -6.12 -10.94 -4.19
N ARG A 79 -6.36 -10.64 -2.92
CA ARG A 79 -7.14 -9.50 -2.48
C ARG A 79 -6.50 -8.90 -1.24
N ALA A 80 -6.41 -7.58 -1.21
CA ALA A 80 -5.95 -6.86 -0.03
C ALA A 80 -6.80 -5.59 0.13
N LEU A 81 -7.46 -5.46 1.27
CA LEU A 81 -8.34 -4.33 1.54
C LEU A 81 -7.95 -3.63 2.83
N LEU A 82 -7.66 -2.33 2.74
CA LEU A 82 -7.56 -1.44 3.89
C LEU A 82 -8.79 -0.54 3.88
N THR A 83 -9.68 -0.70 4.85
CA THR A 83 -10.95 0.02 4.83
C THR A 83 -11.28 0.67 6.19
N GLY A 84 -11.63 1.95 6.15
CA GLY A 84 -12.08 2.68 7.33
C GLY A 84 -11.04 2.79 8.45
N CYS A 85 -9.75 2.75 8.12
CA CYS A 85 -8.67 2.86 9.09
C CYS A 85 -8.32 4.33 9.37
N THR A 86 -7.90 4.61 10.60
CA THR A 86 -7.55 5.97 11.02
C THR A 86 -6.17 6.00 11.67
N ASN A 87 -5.34 6.95 11.23
CA ASN A 87 -4.08 7.23 11.89
C ASN A 87 -4.06 8.67 12.44
N SER A 88 -3.79 8.79 13.73
CA SER A 88 -3.56 10.07 14.42
C SER A 88 -2.14 10.21 14.96
N GLY A 89 -1.35 9.14 14.94
CA GLY A 89 0.04 9.14 15.37
C GLY A 89 0.97 9.67 14.28
N ALA A 90 2.08 10.27 14.68
CA ALA A 90 3.12 10.68 13.75
C ALA A 90 3.83 9.47 13.13
N VAL A 91 4.22 9.60 11.85
CA VAL A 91 5.02 8.60 11.12
C VAL A 91 6.32 9.26 10.70
N THR A 92 7.44 8.75 11.20
CA THR A 92 8.77 9.34 10.95
C THR A 92 9.73 8.29 10.40
N GLY A 93 10.19 8.52 9.16
CA GLY A 93 11.10 7.66 8.41
C GLY A 93 12.50 8.23 8.28
N ARG A 94 13.44 7.37 7.87
CA ARG A 94 14.80 7.75 7.48
C ARG A 94 15.03 7.62 5.97
N ASN A 95 14.30 6.73 5.32
CA ASN A 95 14.39 6.44 3.90
C ASN A 95 12.99 6.52 3.27
N ASP A 96 12.86 6.02 2.05
CA ASP A 96 11.67 6.14 1.22
C ASP A 96 10.41 5.45 1.78
N TYR A 97 9.27 5.91 1.29
CA TYR A 97 7.93 5.37 1.44
C TYR A 97 7.35 5.55 2.85
N ALA A 98 6.94 6.76 3.14
CA ALA A 98 6.18 7.09 4.35
C ALA A 98 4.75 7.53 4.02
N GLY A 99 3.77 6.91 4.64
CA GLY A 99 2.36 7.27 4.48
C GLY A 99 1.59 7.22 5.79
N GLY A 100 0.55 8.04 5.90
CA GLY A 100 -0.25 8.07 7.12
C GLY A 100 -0.99 6.76 7.39
N ILE A 101 -1.33 5.99 6.37
CA ILE A 101 -1.97 4.68 6.48
C ILE A 101 -1.00 3.57 6.07
N THR A 102 -0.36 3.67 4.91
CA THR A 102 0.61 2.67 4.44
C THR A 102 1.83 3.34 3.81
N GLY A 103 3.00 2.77 4.03
CA GLY A 103 4.22 3.19 3.34
C GLY A 103 4.16 2.86 1.86
N GLN A 104 3.87 1.61 1.53
CA GLN A 104 3.83 1.13 0.15
C GLN A 104 2.71 0.11 -0.06
N ALA A 105 1.92 0.28 -1.13
CA ALA A 105 0.91 -0.66 -1.55
C ALA A 105 1.15 -1.08 -3.01
N TYR A 106 1.63 -2.29 -3.22
CA TYR A 106 1.82 -2.89 -4.55
C TYR A 106 0.52 -3.42 -5.14
N ILE A 107 -0.34 -3.92 -4.27
CA ILE A 107 -1.66 -4.46 -4.59
C ILE A 107 -2.68 -3.91 -3.61
N GLY A 108 -3.95 -4.14 -3.88
CA GLY A 108 -5.00 -3.90 -2.91
C GLY A 108 -5.90 -2.74 -3.25
N GLN A 109 -6.79 -2.45 -2.32
CA GLN A 109 -7.64 -1.27 -2.33
C GLN A 109 -7.56 -0.58 -0.96
N ILE A 110 -7.30 0.72 -0.95
CA ILE A 110 -7.36 1.55 0.24
C ILE A 110 -8.60 2.42 0.12
N THR A 111 -9.57 2.25 1.02
CA THR A 111 -10.84 2.96 0.92
C THR A 111 -11.36 3.48 2.25
N GLY A 112 -11.84 4.71 2.28
CA GLY A 112 -12.44 5.32 3.46
C GLY A 112 -11.47 5.51 4.63
N CYS A 113 -10.16 5.57 4.35
CA CYS A 113 -9.14 5.73 5.38
C CYS A 113 -8.86 7.21 5.67
N GLN A 114 -8.44 7.50 6.91
CA GLN A 114 -8.21 8.85 7.39
C GLN A 114 -6.84 8.97 8.05
N SER A 115 -6.13 10.07 7.79
CA SER A 115 -4.86 10.35 8.44
C SER A 115 -4.78 11.79 8.94
N TYR A 116 -4.38 11.92 10.19
CA TYR A 116 -4.26 13.19 10.92
C TYR A 116 -2.86 13.41 11.51
N GLY A 117 -2.06 12.36 11.67
CA GLY A 117 -0.70 12.44 12.17
C GLY A 117 0.25 13.00 11.13
N ALA A 118 1.26 13.74 11.56
CA ALA A 118 2.33 14.20 10.69
C ALA A 118 3.06 13.01 10.05
N VAL A 119 3.45 13.15 8.79
CA VAL A 119 4.21 12.13 8.06
C VAL A 119 5.50 12.75 7.54
N SER A 120 6.64 12.25 7.96
CA SER A 120 7.94 12.77 7.58
C SER A 120 8.93 11.65 7.27
N THR A 121 9.83 11.90 6.34
CA THR A 121 11.01 11.07 6.11
C THR A 121 12.16 11.89 5.55
N ASP A 122 13.39 11.45 5.78
CA ASP A 122 14.58 12.05 5.13
C ASP A 122 14.68 11.63 3.65
N GLY A 123 13.89 10.67 3.20
CA GLY A 123 13.83 10.19 1.82
C GLY A 123 12.62 10.69 1.06
N SER A 124 12.24 9.94 0.03
CA SER A 124 11.20 10.28 -0.95
C SER A 124 9.91 9.47 -0.77
N TYR A 125 8.88 9.84 -1.51
CA TYR A 125 7.55 9.20 -1.52
C TYR A 125 6.80 9.34 -0.19
N VAL A 126 6.38 10.55 0.10
CA VAL A 126 5.59 10.89 1.29
C VAL A 126 4.15 11.17 0.90
N GLY A 127 3.21 10.55 1.59
CA GLY A 127 1.80 10.79 1.35
C GLY A 127 0.94 10.82 2.60
N GLY A 128 -0.10 11.62 2.58
CA GLY A 128 -1.04 11.68 3.70
C GLY A 128 -1.73 10.34 3.98
N ILE A 129 -1.94 9.51 2.95
CA ILE A 129 -2.50 8.16 3.05
C ILE A 129 -1.45 7.10 2.72
N ALA A 130 -0.78 7.21 1.57
CA ALA A 130 0.20 6.24 1.12
C ALA A 130 1.49 6.93 0.65
N GLY A 131 2.66 6.43 1.02
CA GLY A 131 3.91 6.89 0.42
C GLY A 131 3.92 6.58 -1.07
N ARG A 132 3.71 5.31 -1.42
CA ARG A 132 3.51 4.85 -2.80
C ARG A 132 2.34 3.89 -2.89
N SER A 133 1.51 4.05 -3.92
CA SER A 133 0.41 3.11 -4.22
C SER A 133 0.36 2.77 -5.70
N ASP A 134 0.66 1.51 -6.03
CA ASP A 134 0.42 0.90 -7.34
C ASP A 134 -1.03 0.35 -7.44
N SER A 135 -1.79 0.48 -6.37
CA SER A 135 -3.18 0.06 -6.20
C SER A 135 -4.14 1.27 -6.15
N SER A 136 -5.42 1.02 -5.91
CA SER A 136 -6.40 2.09 -5.84
C SER A 136 -6.53 2.68 -4.42
N VAL A 137 -6.61 4.02 -4.34
CA VAL A 137 -6.95 4.77 -3.13
C VAL A 137 -8.23 5.54 -3.38
N ARG A 138 -9.25 5.27 -2.57
CA ARG A 138 -10.59 5.86 -2.77
C ARG A 138 -11.18 6.41 -1.47
N LEU A 139 -12.04 7.42 -1.60
CA LEU A 139 -12.84 7.95 -0.49
C LEU A 139 -12.02 8.25 0.78
N SER A 140 -10.72 8.54 0.62
CA SER A 140 -9.79 8.71 1.72
C SER A 140 -9.45 10.17 1.97
N TRP A 141 -9.09 10.49 3.21
CA TRP A 141 -8.91 11.85 3.67
C TRP A 141 -7.60 12.00 4.43
N ALA A 142 -6.84 13.06 4.13
CA ALA A 142 -5.65 13.43 4.88
C ALA A 142 -5.71 14.88 5.34
N LYS A 143 -5.40 15.12 6.63
CA LYS A 143 -5.24 16.45 7.21
C LYS A 143 -4.05 16.43 8.16
N CYS A 144 -2.87 16.74 7.65
CA CYS A 144 -1.61 16.58 8.36
C CYS A 144 -0.51 17.46 7.76
N THR A 145 0.65 17.46 8.41
CA THR A 145 1.89 18.01 7.84
C THR A 145 2.68 16.89 7.19
N LEU A 146 3.25 17.18 6.02
CA LEU A 146 4.08 16.27 5.26
C LEU A 146 5.47 16.87 5.07
N SER A 147 6.52 16.05 5.19
CA SER A 147 7.89 16.45 4.91
C SER A 147 8.66 15.30 4.29
N GLY A 148 9.44 15.57 3.24
CA GLY A 148 10.25 14.59 2.53
C GLY A 148 11.07 15.25 1.43
N GLU A 149 12.02 14.48 0.84
CA GLU A 149 12.93 14.99 -0.18
C GLU A 149 12.20 15.20 -1.52
N ASP A 150 11.61 14.13 -2.07
CA ASP A 150 10.90 14.16 -3.36
C ASP A 150 9.56 13.42 -3.27
N TYR A 151 8.69 13.66 -4.24
CA TYR A 151 7.39 12.99 -4.36
C TYR A 151 6.52 13.12 -3.10
N VAL A 152 6.31 14.36 -2.65
CA VAL A 152 5.44 14.66 -1.51
C VAL A 152 4.04 15.00 -2.02
N GLY A 153 3.04 14.20 -1.65
CA GLY A 153 1.67 14.36 -2.12
C GLY A 153 0.61 14.28 -1.04
N GLY A 154 -0.41 15.14 -1.11
CA GLY A 154 -1.45 15.24 -0.09
C GLY A 154 -2.19 13.95 0.22
N ILE A 155 -2.34 13.04 -0.75
CA ILE A 155 -2.91 11.70 -0.58
C ILE A 155 -1.82 10.64 -0.74
N ALA A 156 -1.07 10.68 -1.82
CA ALA A 156 0.01 9.73 -2.08
C ALA A 156 1.22 10.46 -2.68
N GLY A 157 2.43 10.10 -2.28
CA GLY A 157 3.66 10.55 -2.92
C GLY A 157 3.73 10.06 -4.37
N TYR A 158 3.35 8.81 -4.61
CA TYR A 158 3.06 8.24 -5.93
C TYR A 158 1.76 7.46 -5.87
N GLY A 159 0.85 7.70 -6.80
CA GLY A 159 -0.43 7.00 -6.86
C GLY A 159 -0.85 6.67 -8.28
N LYS A 160 -1.14 5.39 -8.55
CA LYS A 160 -1.59 4.93 -9.87
C LYS A 160 -3.07 5.27 -10.11
N THR A 161 -3.92 5.04 -9.11
CA THR A 161 -5.36 5.31 -9.19
C THR A 161 -5.85 5.96 -7.91
N LEU A 162 -6.31 7.19 -8.01
CA LEU A 162 -6.87 7.96 -6.90
C LEU A 162 -8.27 8.44 -7.29
N SER A 163 -9.28 8.22 -6.44
CA SER A 163 -10.64 8.70 -6.68
C SER A 163 -11.33 9.17 -5.39
N ASP A 164 -12.07 10.24 -5.48
CA ASP A 164 -12.88 10.80 -4.39
C ASP A 164 -12.10 11.04 -3.08
N CYS A 165 -10.81 11.30 -3.22
CA CYS A 165 -9.92 11.60 -2.09
C CYS A 165 -9.86 13.11 -1.83
N ARG A 166 -9.61 13.46 -0.57
CA ARG A 166 -9.45 14.86 -0.14
C ARG A 166 -8.22 15.02 0.72
N SER A 167 -7.51 16.13 0.56
CA SER A 167 -6.40 16.48 1.42
C SER A 167 -6.46 17.94 1.85
N LEU A 168 -6.06 18.18 3.09
CA LEU A 168 -5.81 19.50 3.67
C LEU A 168 -4.48 19.40 4.41
N VAL A 169 -3.39 19.53 3.68
CA VAL A 169 -2.03 19.28 4.17
C VAL A 169 -1.17 20.53 4.06
N THR A 170 -0.18 20.62 4.94
CA THR A 170 0.96 21.53 4.82
C THR A 170 2.16 20.70 4.40
N VAL A 171 2.96 21.19 3.48
CA VAL A 171 4.23 20.57 3.07
C VAL A 171 5.35 21.47 3.53
N ASP A 172 6.27 20.92 4.31
CA ASP A 172 7.45 21.60 4.86
C ASP A 172 8.72 21.17 4.11
#